data_7dc8b166fdabe3b5e6f9ef088402ece8
#
_entry.id   7dc8b166fdabe3b5e6f9ef088402ece8
#
_cell.length_a   1.000
_cell.length_b   1.000
_cell.length_c   1.000
_cell.angle_alpha   90.00
_cell.angle_beta   90.00
_cell.angle_gamma   90.00
#
_symmetry.space_group_name_H-M   'P 1'
#
loop_
_entity.id
_entity.type
_entity.pdbx_description
1 polymer ?
#
loop_
_entity_poly.entity_id
_entity_poly.type
_entity_poly.pdbx_seq_one_letter_code
_entity_poly.pdbx_strand_id
1 'polypeptide(L)'
;MPLTAAGISFGPLLVGFAVNTILYGALVTSGLVYFSSFKNDGPWIRLLVSTLLLLCTANVILQFVFLNDTLIIHFGDQYSLTRANWVFSLLPGIAGVVSSLVQFFFAWRIRILTSSVWPVGIMVILASAAFLCGIGTTVAINMVPMFAQFHRFEIVFVVGLASSALDNLLITGLLVRSLSEHKTGFMDTDHIIKKIIRVTLQTGLLTAIWTLIDLAVYVALTDGMHLVFNESLAQFYTISVMSTLIARPRDHAYTDFTVVNGDQTERRIAQIPLECSRNTDRRRNSELVFDAVSLKKFNSVHVATDTQQ
;
A
#
# COMPACT_ATOMS: atom_id res chain seq x y z
N MET A 1 -10.21 -39.31 -5.31
CA MET A 1 -10.13 -39.14 -6.76
C MET A 1 -8.74 -38.63 -7.06
N PRO A 2 -7.95 -39.22 -7.95
CA PRO A 2 -6.69 -38.65 -8.35
C PRO A 2 -6.96 -37.27 -8.97
N LEU A 3 -6.29 -36.25 -8.44
CA LEU A 3 -6.35 -34.91 -9.04
C LEU A 3 -5.86 -35.03 -10.48
N THR A 4 -6.67 -34.54 -11.41
CA THR A 4 -6.25 -34.45 -12.82
C THR A 4 -5.07 -33.48 -12.93
N ALA A 5 -4.18 -33.63 -13.92
CA ALA A 5 -3.06 -32.75 -14.14
C ALA A 5 -3.47 -31.25 -14.16
N ALA A 6 -4.64 -30.96 -14.71
CA ALA A 6 -5.24 -29.62 -14.66
C ALA A 6 -5.57 -29.16 -13.24
N GLY A 7 -6.05 -30.04 -12.35
CA GLY A 7 -6.36 -29.72 -10.96
C GLY A 7 -5.12 -29.41 -10.12
N ILE A 8 -4.00 -30.07 -10.41
CA ILE A 8 -2.73 -29.81 -9.71
C ILE A 8 -2.14 -28.46 -10.16
N SER A 9 -2.21 -28.13 -11.45
CA SER A 9 -1.60 -26.91 -12.00
C SER A 9 -2.45 -25.65 -11.80
N PHE A 10 -3.79 -25.72 -11.89
CA PHE A 10 -4.68 -24.55 -11.83
C PHE A 10 -5.49 -24.43 -10.54
N GLY A 11 -5.48 -25.46 -9.68
CA GLY A 11 -6.09 -25.39 -8.35
C GLY A 11 -5.58 -24.22 -7.50
N PRO A 12 -4.26 -24.09 -7.34
CA PRO A 12 -3.67 -22.96 -6.60
C PRO A 12 -4.05 -21.59 -7.19
N LEU A 13 -4.06 -21.45 -8.50
CA LEU A 13 -4.41 -20.21 -9.17
C LEU A 13 -5.86 -19.79 -8.92
N LEU A 14 -6.79 -20.76 -8.93
CA LEU A 14 -8.21 -20.53 -8.66
C LEU A 14 -8.43 -20.10 -7.18
N VAL A 15 -7.71 -20.73 -6.24
CA VAL A 15 -7.73 -20.33 -4.84
C VAL A 15 -7.13 -18.92 -4.67
N GLY A 16 -6.02 -18.62 -5.35
CA GLY A 16 -5.42 -17.30 -5.39
C GLY A 16 -6.38 -16.22 -5.89
N PHE A 17 -7.09 -16.52 -6.99
CA PHE A 17 -8.12 -15.63 -7.52
C PHE A 17 -9.27 -15.39 -6.54
N ALA A 18 -9.74 -16.43 -5.82
CA ALA A 18 -10.79 -16.27 -4.83
C ALA A 18 -10.34 -15.35 -3.68
N VAL A 19 -9.13 -15.56 -3.14
CA VAL A 19 -8.54 -14.70 -2.11
C VAL A 19 -8.38 -13.27 -2.63
N ASN A 20 -7.86 -13.10 -3.85
CA ASN A 20 -7.69 -11.81 -4.50
C ASN A 20 -9.01 -11.05 -4.64
N THR A 21 -10.09 -11.72 -5.03
CA THR A 21 -11.42 -11.12 -5.20
C THR A 21 -12.02 -10.69 -3.85
N ILE A 22 -11.84 -11.48 -2.78
CA ILE A 22 -12.28 -11.11 -1.43
C ILE A 22 -11.54 -9.84 -0.97
N LEU A 23 -10.23 -9.78 -1.13
CA LEU A 23 -9.41 -8.62 -0.78
C LEU A 23 -9.78 -7.40 -1.63
N TYR A 24 -10.11 -7.60 -2.91
CA TYR A 24 -10.58 -6.53 -3.78
C TYR A 24 -11.91 -5.94 -3.27
N GLY A 25 -12.84 -6.75 -2.77
CA GLY A 25 -14.06 -6.25 -2.12
C GLY A 25 -13.77 -5.36 -0.92
N ALA A 26 -12.83 -5.75 -0.06
CA ALA A 26 -12.36 -4.94 1.06
C ALA A 26 -11.67 -3.64 0.59
N LEU A 27 -10.92 -3.71 -0.51
CA LEU A 27 -10.25 -2.55 -1.11
C LEU A 27 -11.26 -1.54 -1.67
N VAL A 28 -12.28 -1.99 -2.39
CA VAL A 28 -13.36 -1.13 -2.92
C VAL A 28 -14.08 -0.43 -1.78
N THR A 29 -14.44 -1.16 -0.72
CA THR A 29 -15.08 -0.58 0.47
C THR A 29 -14.19 0.49 1.11
N SER A 30 -12.89 0.22 1.26
CA SER A 30 -11.91 1.19 1.76
C SER A 30 -11.83 2.43 0.85
N GLY A 31 -11.87 2.24 -0.47
CA GLY A 31 -11.91 3.33 -1.46
C GLY A 31 -13.13 4.22 -1.30
N LEU A 32 -14.32 3.64 -1.15
CA LEU A 32 -15.56 4.39 -0.91
C LEU A 32 -15.50 5.19 0.39
N VAL A 33 -14.99 4.59 1.48
CA VAL A 33 -14.78 5.28 2.76
C VAL A 33 -13.79 6.43 2.59
N TYR A 34 -12.70 6.24 1.86
CA TYR A 34 -11.72 7.29 1.61
C TYR A 34 -12.35 8.48 0.86
N PHE A 35 -12.97 8.24 -0.29
CA PHE A 35 -13.55 9.32 -1.10
C PHE A 35 -14.71 10.05 -0.42
N SER A 36 -15.47 9.36 0.44
CA SER A 36 -16.55 9.99 1.21
C SER A 36 -16.03 10.85 2.35
N SER A 37 -14.95 10.42 3.02
CA SER A 37 -14.45 11.04 4.25
C SER A 37 -13.38 12.11 4.02
N PHE A 38 -12.58 12.00 2.94
CA PHE A 38 -11.40 12.86 2.69
C PHE A 38 -11.56 13.67 1.39
N LYS A 39 -12.64 14.46 1.31
CA LYS A 39 -12.94 15.28 0.12
C LYS A 39 -11.95 16.43 -0.12
N ASN A 40 -11.25 16.88 0.90
CA ASN A 40 -10.33 18.02 0.86
C ASN A 40 -8.85 17.60 0.71
N ASP A 41 -8.55 16.30 0.56
CA ASP A 41 -7.17 15.83 0.33
C ASP A 41 -6.57 16.42 -0.96
N GLY A 42 -5.25 16.62 -0.95
CA GLY A 42 -4.51 17.12 -2.09
C GLY A 42 -4.74 16.29 -3.35
N PRO A 43 -4.77 16.92 -4.54
CA PRO A 43 -5.10 16.24 -5.79
C PRO A 43 -4.15 15.09 -6.11
N TRP A 44 -2.88 15.18 -5.68
CA TRP A 44 -1.88 14.13 -5.87
C TRP A 44 -2.22 12.82 -5.13
N ILE A 45 -2.66 12.91 -3.85
CA ILE A 45 -3.03 11.72 -3.08
C ILE A 45 -4.29 11.08 -3.65
N ARG A 46 -5.26 11.89 -4.07
CA ARG A 46 -6.48 11.40 -4.71
C ARG A 46 -6.19 10.72 -6.04
N LEU A 47 -5.27 11.28 -6.83
CA LEU A 47 -4.80 10.66 -8.09
C LEU A 47 -4.13 9.32 -7.80
N LEU A 48 -3.23 9.25 -6.82
CA LEU A 48 -2.57 8.00 -6.42
C LEU A 48 -3.59 6.93 -6.04
N VAL A 49 -4.55 7.26 -5.16
CA VAL A 49 -5.60 6.33 -4.73
C VAL A 49 -6.44 5.86 -5.91
N SER A 50 -6.86 6.77 -6.80
CA SER A 50 -7.63 6.41 -8.00
C SER A 50 -6.84 5.49 -8.93
N THR A 51 -5.55 5.77 -9.15
CA THR A 51 -4.68 4.94 -9.98
C THR A 51 -4.49 3.55 -9.40
N LEU A 52 -4.26 3.44 -8.07
CA LEU A 52 -4.13 2.15 -7.40
C LEU A 52 -5.42 1.32 -7.50
N LEU A 53 -6.58 1.95 -7.27
CA LEU A 53 -7.88 1.27 -7.41
C LEU A 53 -8.10 0.78 -8.86
N LEU A 54 -7.77 1.61 -9.84
CA LEU A 54 -7.92 1.26 -11.26
C LEU A 54 -6.99 0.10 -11.64
N LEU A 55 -5.73 0.11 -11.20
CA LEU A 55 -4.78 -0.98 -11.47
C LEU A 55 -5.20 -2.29 -10.78
N CYS A 56 -5.69 -2.24 -9.54
CA CYS A 56 -6.21 -3.40 -8.83
C CYS A 56 -7.48 -3.95 -9.49
N THR A 57 -8.36 -3.09 -10.01
CA THR A 57 -9.52 -3.50 -10.79
C THR A 57 -9.10 -4.21 -12.07
N ALA A 58 -8.15 -3.62 -12.81
CA ALA A 58 -7.60 -4.23 -14.02
C ALA A 58 -6.97 -5.60 -13.73
N ASN A 59 -6.22 -5.72 -12.61
CA ASN A 59 -5.61 -6.98 -12.18
C ASN A 59 -6.67 -8.08 -11.97
N VAL A 60 -7.76 -7.81 -11.24
CA VAL A 60 -8.84 -8.79 -11.00
C VAL A 60 -9.53 -9.18 -12.31
N ILE A 61 -9.81 -8.21 -13.19
CA ILE A 61 -10.44 -8.48 -14.50
C ILE A 61 -9.55 -9.38 -15.37
N LEU A 62 -8.24 -9.07 -15.44
CA LEU A 62 -7.31 -9.88 -16.24
C LEU A 62 -7.17 -11.30 -15.68
N GLN A 63 -7.14 -11.48 -14.37
CA GLN A 63 -7.14 -12.80 -13.74
C GLN A 63 -8.41 -13.57 -14.10
N PHE A 64 -9.58 -12.92 -14.00
CA PHE A 64 -10.85 -13.54 -14.40
C PHE A 64 -10.85 -13.96 -15.86
N VAL A 65 -10.40 -13.07 -16.78
CA VAL A 65 -10.31 -13.38 -18.22
C VAL A 65 -9.37 -14.55 -18.47
N PHE A 66 -8.20 -14.58 -17.80
CA PHE A 66 -7.25 -15.67 -17.92
C PHE A 66 -7.84 -17.01 -17.46
N LEU A 67 -8.50 -17.03 -16.29
CA LEU A 67 -9.14 -18.23 -15.76
C LEU A 67 -10.30 -18.72 -16.65
N ASN A 68 -11.13 -17.79 -17.13
CA ASN A 68 -12.24 -18.11 -18.04
C ASN A 68 -11.71 -18.71 -19.34
N ASP A 69 -10.70 -18.09 -19.96
CA ASP A 69 -10.10 -18.57 -21.21
C ASP A 69 -9.53 -19.98 -21.04
N THR A 70 -8.78 -20.21 -19.96
CA THR A 70 -8.06 -21.48 -19.76
C THR A 70 -8.95 -22.60 -19.24
N LEU A 71 -9.89 -22.32 -18.30
CA LEU A 71 -10.69 -23.36 -17.66
C LEU A 71 -12.05 -23.60 -18.32
N ILE A 72 -12.57 -22.66 -19.09
CA ILE A 72 -13.89 -22.77 -19.69
C ILE A 72 -13.78 -22.88 -21.22
N ILE A 73 -13.14 -21.91 -21.89
CA ILE A 73 -13.12 -21.86 -23.36
C ILE A 73 -12.24 -22.99 -23.91
N HIS A 74 -11.05 -23.19 -23.33
CA HIS A 74 -10.11 -24.23 -23.77
C HIS A 74 -10.07 -25.43 -22.81
N PHE A 75 -11.24 -25.80 -22.27
CA PHE A 75 -11.35 -26.93 -21.35
C PHE A 75 -10.89 -28.23 -22.00
N GLY A 76 -9.87 -28.88 -21.39
CA GLY A 76 -9.31 -30.15 -21.91
C GLY A 76 -8.24 -30.01 -22.99
N ASP A 77 -7.94 -28.78 -23.46
CA ASP A 77 -6.84 -28.57 -24.40
C ASP A 77 -5.50 -28.48 -23.64
N GLN A 78 -4.70 -29.56 -23.76
CA GLN A 78 -3.38 -29.64 -23.13
C GLN A 78 -2.41 -28.54 -23.60
N TYR A 79 -2.59 -28.02 -24.82
CA TYR A 79 -1.75 -26.97 -25.34
C TYR A 79 -1.95 -25.64 -24.55
N SER A 80 -3.19 -25.29 -24.31
CA SER A 80 -3.55 -24.10 -23.53
C SER A 80 -3.18 -24.24 -22.04
N LEU A 81 -3.20 -25.44 -21.48
CA LEU A 81 -2.80 -25.73 -20.10
C LEU A 81 -1.30 -25.65 -19.85
N THR A 82 -0.46 -25.74 -20.89
CA THR A 82 1.01 -25.73 -20.78
C THR A 82 1.63 -24.36 -21.09
N ARG A 83 0.83 -23.41 -21.57
CA ARG A 83 1.32 -22.09 -22.00
C ARG A 83 0.65 -20.94 -21.25
N ALA A 84 1.45 -19.97 -20.88
CA ALA A 84 0.96 -18.68 -20.41
C ALA A 84 0.38 -17.89 -21.61
N ASN A 85 -0.86 -17.40 -21.46
CA ASN A 85 -1.47 -16.47 -22.39
C ASN A 85 -0.88 -15.05 -22.16
N TRP A 86 -0.99 -14.18 -23.16
CA TRP A 86 -0.57 -12.76 -23.06
C TRP A 86 -1.25 -12.04 -21.88
N VAL A 87 -2.47 -12.42 -21.51
CA VAL A 87 -3.18 -11.90 -20.34
C VAL A 87 -2.44 -12.23 -19.05
N PHE A 88 -2.00 -13.48 -18.87
CA PHE A 88 -1.22 -13.92 -17.73
C PHE A 88 0.10 -13.18 -17.61
N SER A 89 0.76 -12.89 -18.73
CA SER A 89 2.05 -12.19 -18.74
C SER A 89 1.96 -10.75 -18.24
N LEU A 90 0.78 -10.09 -18.29
CA LEU A 90 0.59 -8.73 -17.80
C LEU A 90 0.47 -8.65 -16.27
N LEU A 91 0.07 -9.75 -15.61
CA LEU A 91 -0.19 -9.75 -14.16
C LEU A 91 1.04 -9.37 -13.32
N PRO A 92 2.24 -9.94 -13.54
CA PRO A 92 3.45 -9.53 -12.81
C PRO A 92 3.82 -8.06 -13.05
N GLY A 93 3.61 -7.55 -14.26
CA GLY A 93 3.86 -6.15 -14.59
C GLY A 93 2.96 -5.20 -13.80
N ILE A 94 1.65 -5.49 -13.76
CA ILE A 94 0.69 -4.69 -12.98
C ILE A 94 1.02 -4.76 -11.48
N ALA A 95 1.31 -5.94 -10.96
CA ALA A 95 1.71 -6.11 -9.56
C ALA A 95 2.99 -5.33 -9.24
N GLY A 96 3.99 -5.34 -10.12
CA GLY A 96 5.22 -4.57 -10.00
C GLY A 96 4.96 -3.05 -10.01
N VAL A 97 4.08 -2.56 -10.88
CA VAL A 97 3.67 -1.14 -10.90
C VAL A 97 2.97 -0.75 -9.60
N VAL A 98 2.00 -1.54 -9.13
CA VAL A 98 1.26 -1.28 -7.88
C VAL A 98 2.23 -1.28 -6.69
N SER A 99 3.08 -2.29 -6.57
CA SER A 99 4.10 -2.41 -5.52
C SER A 99 4.99 -1.17 -5.47
N SER A 100 5.57 -0.78 -6.62
CA SER A 100 6.48 0.37 -6.69
C SER A 100 5.79 1.69 -6.37
N LEU A 101 4.56 1.93 -6.85
CA LEU A 101 3.79 3.13 -6.49
C LEU A 101 3.56 3.23 -4.98
N VAL A 102 3.22 2.13 -4.34
CA VAL A 102 3.03 2.06 -2.89
C VAL A 102 4.33 2.30 -2.14
N GLN A 103 5.43 1.67 -2.56
CA GLN A 103 6.74 1.83 -1.96
C GLN A 103 7.27 3.27 -2.11
N PHE A 104 7.11 3.89 -3.28
CA PHE A 104 7.47 5.30 -3.49
C PHE A 104 6.62 6.25 -2.63
N PHE A 105 5.32 5.96 -2.46
CA PHE A 105 4.47 6.73 -1.55
C PHE A 105 4.96 6.67 -0.10
N PHE A 106 5.30 5.48 0.41
CA PHE A 106 5.84 5.34 1.75
C PHE A 106 7.25 5.95 1.88
N ALA A 107 8.11 5.82 0.88
CA ALA A 107 9.42 6.46 0.83
C ALA A 107 9.31 7.99 0.92
N TRP A 108 8.40 8.58 0.12
CA TRP A 108 8.08 10.01 0.19
C TRP A 108 7.58 10.41 1.59
N ARG A 109 6.68 9.63 2.17
CA ARG A 109 6.15 9.89 3.52
C ARG A 109 7.24 9.83 4.58
N ILE A 110 8.12 8.83 4.54
CA ILE A 110 9.25 8.69 5.46
C ILE A 110 10.24 9.85 5.26
N ARG A 111 10.45 10.29 4.03
CA ARG A 111 11.32 11.45 3.74
C ARG A 111 10.85 12.72 4.44
N ILE A 112 9.54 12.95 4.50
CA ILE A 112 8.98 14.11 5.21
C ILE A 112 9.13 13.97 6.73
N LEU A 113 8.97 12.75 7.25
CA LEU A 113 9.04 12.50 8.69
C LEU A 113 10.48 12.45 9.22
N THR A 114 11.42 11.94 8.42
CA THR A 114 12.80 11.67 8.85
C THR A 114 13.77 12.66 8.19
N SER A 115 14.68 13.23 8.95
CA SER A 115 15.71 14.13 8.39
C SER A 115 16.81 13.38 7.62
N SER A 116 16.91 12.06 7.79
CA SER A 116 17.92 11.24 7.14
C SER A 116 17.52 10.87 5.71
N VAL A 117 18.42 11.06 4.74
CA VAL A 117 18.20 10.75 3.31
C VAL A 117 18.58 9.30 2.99
N TRP A 118 19.49 8.72 3.76
CA TRP A 118 20.05 7.41 3.48
C TRP A 118 19.02 6.26 3.43
N PRO A 119 18.15 6.08 4.45
CA PRO A 119 17.18 4.99 4.39
C PRO A 119 16.17 5.15 3.24
N VAL A 120 15.82 6.40 2.92
CA VAL A 120 14.92 6.70 1.78
C VAL A 120 15.58 6.33 0.45
N GLY A 121 16.89 6.58 0.31
CA GLY A 121 17.65 6.18 -0.88
C GLY A 121 17.65 4.66 -1.09
N ILE A 122 17.85 3.89 -0.02
CA ILE A 122 17.80 2.41 -0.08
C ILE A 122 16.41 1.93 -0.51
N MET A 123 15.33 2.50 0.07
CA MET A 123 13.95 2.17 -0.30
C MET A 123 13.67 2.45 -1.78
N VAL A 124 14.09 3.61 -2.30
CA VAL A 124 13.91 3.95 -3.72
C VAL A 124 14.64 2.98 -4.63
N ILE A 125 15.84 2.53 -4.25
CA ILE A 125 16.59 1.53 -5.02
C ILE A 125 15.87 0.18 -5.01
N LEU A 126 15.38 -0.29 -3.84
CA LEU A 126 14.66 -1.56 -3.72
C LEU A 126 13.34 -1.53 -4.49
N ALA A 127 12.58 -0.42 -4.37
CA ALA A 127 11.34 -0.21 -5.12
C ALA A 127 11.57 -0.22 -6.64
N SER A 128 12.65 0.42 -7.09
CA SER A 128 13.01 0.44 -8.52
C SER A 128 13.45 -0.95 -9.00
N ALA A 129 14.18 -1.71 -8.18
CA ALA A 129 14.55 -3.09 -8.50
C ALA A 129 13.32 -3.98 -8.63
N ALA A 130 12.37 -3.91 -7.67
CA ALA A 130 11.10 -4.66 -7.74
C ALA A 130 10.28 -4.31 -8.98
N PHE A 131 10.21 -3.03 -9.34
CA PHE A 131 9.55 -2.56 -10.57
C PHE A 131 10.16 -3.14 -11.83
N LEU A 132 11.49 -3.04 -11.97
CA LEU A 132 12.21 -3.56 -13.12
C LEU A 132 12.11 -5.09 -13.23
N CYS A 133 12.13 -5.80 -12.09
CA CYS A 133 11.92 -7.25 -12.05
C CYS A 133 10.50 -7.63 -12.49
N GLY A 134 9.47 -6.89 -12.06
CA GLY A 134 8.08 -7.10 -12.48
C GLY A 134 7.90 -6.95 -13.99
N ILE A 135 8.46 -5.87 -14.58
CA ILE A 135 8.46 -5.68 -16.04
C ILE A 135 9.30 -6.76 -16.73
N GLY A 136 10.47 -7.07 -16.17
CA GLY A 136 11.34 -8.12 -16.71
C GLY A 136 10.66 -9.49 -16.75
N THR A 137 9.91 -9.83 -15.71
CA THR A 137 9.09 -11.06 -15.66
C THR A 137 7.99 -11.05 -16.74
N THR A 138 7.30 -9.93 -16.93
CA THR A 138 6.30 -9.76 -17.99
C THR A 138 6.91 -10.02 -19.38
N VAL A 139 8.07 -9.40 -19.66
CA VAL A 139 8.77 -9.58 -20.93
C VAL A 139 9.26 -11.03 -21.09
N ALA A 140 9.83 -11.62 -20.03
CA ALA A 140 10.32 -12.99 -20.05
C ALA A 140 9.20 -14.02 -20.34
N ILE A 141 8.02 -13.86 -19.71
CA ILE A 141 6.86 -14.73 -19.98
C ILE A 141 6.39 -14.59 -21.43
N ASN A 142 6.39 -13.38 -22.00
CA ASN A 142 6.04 -13.19 -23.41
C ASN A 142 7.04 -13.83 -24.39
N MET A 143 8.33 -13.82 -24.05
CA MET A 143 9.36 -14.44 -24.87
C MET A 143 9.37 -15.98 -24.76
N VAL A 144 9.06 -16.50 -23.57
CA VAL A 144 9.10 -17.93 -23.26
C VAL A 144 7.79 -18.33 -22.56
N PRO A 145 6.69 -18.53 -23.31
CA PRO A 145 5.36 -18.73 -22.72
C PRO A 145 5.15 -20.11 -22.09
N MET A 146 6.07 -21.06 -22.21
CA MET A 146 5.94 -22.41 -21.66
C MET A 146 6.21 -22.40 -20.14
N PHE A 147 5.24 -22.81 -19.32
CA PHE A 147 5.40 -22.91 -17.85
C PHE A 147 6.60 -23.75 -17.42
N ALA A 148 6.88 -24.84 -18.14
CA ALA A 148 8.02 -25.71 -17.88
C ALA A 148 9.39 -25.02 -18.02
N GLN A 149 9.47 -23.88 -18.68
CA GLN A 149 10.72 -23.13 -18.91
C GLN A 149 10.87 -21.90 -18.00
N PHE A 150 9.94 -21.65 -17.08
CA PHE A 150 9.96 -20.48 -16.17
C PHE A 150 11.17 -20.48 -15.24
N HIS A 151 11.78 -21.64 -14.97
CA HIS A 151 13.04 -21.73 -14.23
C HIS A 151 14.19 -20.92 -14.85
N ARG A 152 14.14 -20.56 -16.14
CA ARG A 152 15.18 -19.78 -16.82
C ARG A 152 15.26 -18.32 -16.30
N PHE A 153 14.16 -17.76 -15.81
CA PHE A 153 14.09 -16.40 -15.28
C PHE A 153 13.66 -16.37 -13.80
N GLU A 154 13.75 -17.50 -13.12
CA GLU A 154 13.48 -17.66 -11.69
C GLU A 154 14.24 -16.61 -10.85
N ILE A 155 15.51 -16.36 -11.18
CA ILE A 155 16.34 -15.37 -10.47
C ILE A 155 15.70 -13.98 -10.50
N VAL A 156 15.13 -13.54 -11.64
CA VAL A 156 14.51 -12.22 -11.76
C VAL A 156 13.30 -12.13 -10.84
N PHE A 157 12.49 -13.19 -10.80
CA PHE A 157 11.30 -13.25 -9.95
C PHE A 157 11.67 -13.26 -8.46
N VAL A 158 12.63 -14.10 -8.05
CA VAL A 158 13.14 -14.18 -6.66
C VAL A 158 13.75 -12.86 -6.20
N VAL A 159 14.56 -12.21 -7.03
CA VAL A 159 15.15 -10.90 -6.71
C VAL A 159 14.04 -9.84 -6.55
N GLY A 160 13.04 -9.86 -7.41
CA GLY A 160 11.88 -8.95 -7.30
C GLY A 160 11.11 -9.11 -5.99
N LEU A 161 10.76 -10.36 -5.63
CA LEU A 161 10.07 -10.67 -4.37
C LEU A 161 10.92 -10.34 -3.13
N ALA A 162 12.19 -10.71 -3.15
CA ALA A 162 13.13 -10.42 -2.06
C ALA A 162 13.31 -8.91 -1.85
N SER A 163 13.46 -8.14 -2.94
CA SER A 163 13.55 -6.68 -2.88
C SER A 163 12.29 -6.06 -2.30
N SER A 164 11.10 -6.53 -2.72
CA SER A 164 9.82 -6.07 -2.18
C SER A 164 9.64 -6.42 -0.70
N ALA A 165 10.03 -7.63 -0.27
CA ALA A 165 9.95 -8.05 1.11
C ALA A 165 10.85 -7.20 2.01
N LEU A 166 12.11 -6.97 1.60
CA LEU A 166 13.06 -6.12 2.32
C LEU A 166 12.56 -4.69 2.43
N ASP A 167 12.02 -4.14 1.34
CA ASP A 167 11.49 -2.78 1.34
C ASP A 167 10.29 -2.64 2.29
N ASN A 168 9.37 -3.60 2.31
CA ASN A 168 8.23 -3.62 3.25
C ASN A 168 8.67 -3.66 4.72
N LEU A 169 9.71 -4.42 5.05
CA LEU A 169 10.28 -4.45 6.39
C LEU A 169 10.91 -3.11 6.76
N LEU A 170 11.66 -2.51 5.84
CA LEU A 170 12.27 -1.19 6.03
C LEU A 170 11.20 -0.10 6.20
N ILE A 171 10.19 -0.07 5.34
CA ILE A 171 9.04 0.85 5.44
C ILE A 171 8.41 0.75 6.82
N THR A 172 8.07 -0.46 7.24
CA THR A 172 7.38 -0.69 8.52
C THR A 172 8.25 -0.26 9.70
N GLY A 173 9.51 -0.66 9.73
CA GLY A 173 10.45 -0.31 10.80
C GLY A 173 10.71 1.19 10.90
N LEU A 174 11.01 1.83 9.77
CA LEU A 174 11.31 3.27 9.72
C LEU A 174 10.08 4.12 10.04
N LEU A 175 8.91 3.74 9.56
CA LEU A 175 7.70 4.51 9.81
C LEU A 175 7.29 4.42 11.29
N VAL A 176 7.35 3.21 11.89
CA VAL A 176 7.09 3.03 13.32
C VAL A 176 8.09 3.79 14.17
N ARG A 177 9.38 3.72 13.84
CA ARG A 177 10.44 4.46 14.55
C ARG A 177 10.20 5.96 14.47
N SER A 178 10.03 6.48 13.26
CA SER A 178 9.83 7.91 13.03
C SER A 178 8.59 8.44 13.75
N LEU A 179 7.44 7.73 13.65
CA LEU A 179 6.24 8.14 14.36
C LEU A 179 6.39 8.06 15.90
N SER A 180 7.16 7.10 16.40
CA SER A 180 7.43 6.95 17.83
C SER A 180 8.30 8.08 18.37
N GLU A 181 9.24 8.58 17.59
CA GLU A 181 10.10 9.72 17.93
C GLU A 181 9.31 11.06 17.95
N HIS A 182 8.17 11.15 17.26
CA HIS A 182 7.34 12.36 17.16
C HIS A 182 6.19 12.42 18.18
N LYS A 183 6.20 11.60 19.22
CA LYS A 183 5.25 11.74 20.34
C LYS A 183 5.48 13.06 21.07
N THR A 184 4.42 13.85 21.23
CA THR A 184 4.50 15.21 21.78
C THR A 184 4.18 15.30 23.26
N GLY A 185 3.71 14.21 23.88
CA GLY A 185 3.26 14.20 25.29
C GLY A 185 1.83 14.74 25.51
N PHE A 186 1.18 15.27 24.46
CA PHE A 186 -0.24 15.66 24.53
C PHE A 186 -1.14 14.43 24.29
N MET A 187 -2.06 14.15 25.21
CA MET A 187 -2.87 12.92 25.22
C MET A 187 -3.63 12.70 23.90
N ASP A 188 -4.26 13.72 23.35
CA ASP A 188 -5.08 13.63 22.14
C ASP A 188 -4.22 13.34 20.89
N THR A 189 -3.12 14.06 20.73
CA THR A 189 -2.18 13.86 19.60
C THR A 189 -1.49 12.51 19.69
N ASP A 190 -1.06 12.11 20.88
CA ASP A 190 -0.40 10.82 21.11
C ASP A 190 -1.34 9.63 20.86
N HIS A 191 -2.65 9.78 21.13
CA HIS A 191 -3.64 8.74 20.82
C HIS A 191 -3.77 8.53 19.30
N ILE A 192 -3.80 9.60 18.52
CA ILE A 192 -3.86 9.55 17.06
C ILE A 192 -2.58 8.90 16.50
N ILE A 193 -1.42 9.35 16.97
CA ILE A 193 -0.13 8.78 16.57
C ILE A 193 -0.07 7.29 16.89
N LYS A 194 -0.47 6.86 18.09
CA LYS A 194 -0.54 5.44 18.47
C LYS A 194 -1.46 4.63 17.55
N LYS A 195 -2.62 5.19 17.16
CA LYS A 195 -3.54 4.55 16.22
C LYS A 195 -2.89 4.35 14.85
N ILE A 196 -2.25 5.38 14.31
CA ILE A 196 -1.56 5.31 13.00
C ILE A 196 -0.41 4.31 13.06
N ILE A 197 0.41 4.32 14.13
CA ILE A 197 1.49 3.35 14.33
C ILE A 197 0.93 1.93 14.33
N ARG A 198 -0.12 1.67 15.10
CA ARG A 198 -0.73 0.33 15.19
C ARG A 198 -1.22 -0.15 13.83
N VAL A 199 -1.97 0.68 13.10
CA VAL A 199 -2.49 0.32 11.77
C VAL A 199 -1.34 0.07 10.79
N THR A 200 -0.36 0.96 10.75
CA THR A 200 0.81 0.82 9.85
C THR A 200 1.62 -0.44 10.17
N LEU A 201 1.86 -0.71 11.46
CA LEU A 201 2.58 -1.90 11.89
C LEU A 201 1.81 -3.17 11.53
N GLN A 202 0.51 -3.18 11.78
CA GLN A 202 -0.33 -4.33 11.49
C GLN A 202 -0.42 -4.62 9.98
N THR A 203 -0.64 -3.61 9.16
CA THR A 203 -0.74 -3.78 7.70
C THR A 203 0.63 -4.02 7.05
N GLY A 204 1.67 -3.31 7.49
CA GLY A 204 3.03 -3.47 6.97
C GLY A 204 3.65 -4.82 7.32
N LEU A 205 3.44 -5.33 8.54
CA LEU A 205 3.87 -6.69 8.92
C LEU A 205 3.09 -7.74 8.13
N LEU A 206 1.78 -7.55 7.95
CA LEU A 206 0.95 -8.49 7.18
C LEU A 206 1.44 -8.60 5.74
N THR A 207 1.71 -7.47 5.07
CA THR A 207 2.26 -7.50 3.70
C THR A 207 3.66 -8.13 3.64
N ALA A 208 4.53 -7.84 4.61
CA ALA A 208 5.86 -8.43 4.67
C ALA A 208 5.81 -9.95 4.89
N ILE A 209 4.99 -10.41 5.83
CA ILE A 209 4.79 -11.85 6.10
C ILE A 209 4.23 -12.54 4.85
N TRP A 210 3.23 -11.94 4.21
CA TRP A 210 2.61 -12.50 3.00
C TRP A 210 3.62 -12.64 1.86
N THR A 211 4.45 -11.61 1.62
CA THR A 211 5.51 -11.65 0.61
C THR A 211 6.60 -12.67 0.95
N LEU A 212 6.95 -12.83 2.24
CA LEU A 212 7.92 -13.82 2.69
C LEU A 212 7.40 -15.26 2.52
N ILE A 213 6.10 -15.49 2.78
CA ILE A 213 5.46 -16.79 2.54
C ILE A 213 5.46 -17.09 1.04
N ASP A 214 5.11 -16.11 0.19
CA ASP A 214 5.15 -16.26 -1.26
C ASP A 214 6.55 -16.66 -1.74
N LEU A 215 7.59 -15.95 -1.29
CA LEU A 215 8.98 -16.25 -1.60
C LEU A 215 9.39 -17.65 -1.10
N ALA A 216 9.04 -18.00 0.15
CA ALA A 216 9.39 -19.31 0.73
C ALA A 216 8.70 -20.46 -0.03
N VAL A 217 7.41 -20.30 -0.35
CA VAL A 217 6.65 -21.29 -1.12
C VAL A 217 7.21 -21.43 -2.53
N TYR A 218 7.57 -20.32 -3.17
CA TYR A 218 8.19 -20.33 -4.49
C TYR A 218 9.50 -21.12 -4.54
N VAL A 219 10.36 -20.92 -3.53
CA VAL A 219 11.66 -21.61 -3.46
C VAL A 219 11.53 -23.07 -3.01
N ALA A 220 10.54 -23.38 -2.13
CA ALA A 220 10.38 -24.72 -1.56
C ALA A 220 9.54 -25.67 -2.40
N LEU A 221 8.57 -25.16 -3.18
CA LEU A 221 7.59 -25.95 -3.91
C LEU A 221 7.60 -25.58 -5.40
N THR A 222 7.70 -26.62 -6.24
CA THR A 222 7.69 -26.47 -7.71
C THR A 222 6.27 -26.47 -8.33
N ASP A 223 5.25 -26.69 -7.53
CA ASP A 223 3.87 -27.02 -7.99
C ASP A 223 2.99 -25.79 -8.26
N GLY A 224 3.55 -24.58 -8.40
CA GLY A 224 2.78 -23.35 -8.65
C GLY A 224 1.97 -22.85 -7.46
N MET A 225 2.14 -23.43 -6.26
CA MET A 225 1.45 -23.03 -5.03
C MET A 225 1.71 -21.57 -4.62
N HIS A 226 2.84 -21.00 -5.03
CA HIS A 226 3.17 -19.58 -4.80
C HIS A 226 2.16 -18.63 -5.47
N LEU A 227 1.49 -19.05 -6.55
CA LEU A 227 0.49 -18.22 -7.24
C LEU A 227 -0.68 -17.85 -6.32
N VAL A 228 -1.01 -18.68 -5.31
CA VAL A 228 -2.03 -18.34 -4.29
C VAL A 228 -1.69 -17.04 -3.58
N PHE A 229 -0.41 -16.86 -3.24
CA PHE A 229 0.07 -15.71 -2.49
C PHE A 229 0.39 -14.53 -3.42
N ASN A 230 1.04 -14.79 -4.54
CA ASN A 230 1.47 -13.77 -5.50
C ASN A 230 0.31 -12.98 -6.10
N GLU A 231 -0.79 -13.65 -6.46
CA GLU A 231 -1.97 -13.05 -7.08
C GLU A 231 -2.64 -11.97 -6.21
N SER A 232 -2.55 -12.11 -4.88
CA SER A 232 -3.19 -11.21 -3.93
C SER A 232 -2.28 -10.06 -3.43
N LEU A 233 -0.99 -10.06 -3.77
CA LEU A 233 -0.02 -9.06 -3.29
C LEU A 233 -0.40 -7.63 -3.64
N ALA A 234 -0.88 -7.37 -4.87
CA ALA A 234 -1.27 -6.04 -5.31
C ALA A 234 -2.35 -5.43 -4.41
N GLN A 235 -3.34 -6.24 -3.99
CA GLN A 235 -4.39 -5.81 -3.07
C GLN A 235 -3.86 -5.54 -1.67
N PHE A 236 -2.98 -6.40 -1.14
CA PHE A 236 -2.36 -6.17 0.17
C PHE A 236 -1.57 -4.85 0.21
N TYR A 237 -0.78 -4.56 -0.82
CA TYR A 237 -0.05 -3.30 -0.91
C TYR A 237 -1.00 -2.10 -0.92
N THR A 238 -2.04 -2.15 -1.74
CA THR A 238 -3.00 -1.05 -1.86
C THR A 238 -3.82 -0.88 -0.59
N ILE A 239 -4.27 -1.97 0.06
CA ILE A 239 -4.98 -1.93 1.36
C ILE A 239 -4.09 -1.30 2.44
N SER A 240 -2.78 -1.56 2.44
CA SER A 240 -1.84 -0.96 3.39
C SER A 240 -1.82 0.58 3.26
N VAL A 241 -1.76 1.11 2.04
CA VAL A 241 -1.87 2.57 1.80
C VAL A 241 -3.22 3.09 2.25
N MET A 242 -4.33 2.46 1.84
CA MET A 242 -5.69 2.90 2.16
C MET A 242 -5.93 2.93 3.67
N SER A 243 -5.54 1.86 4.38
CA SER A 243 -5.66 1.77 5.84
C SER A 243 -4.90 2.90 6.54
N THR A 244 -3.70 3.22 6.04
CA THR A 244 -2.88 4.29 6.60
C THR A 244 -3.46 5.68 6.32
N LEU A 245 -4.08 5.87 5.14
CA LEU A 245 -4.76 7.12 4.78
C LEU A 245 -6.05 7.32 5.58
N ILE A 246 -6.83 6.26 5.78
CA ILE A 246 -8.10 6.30 6.54
C ILE A 246 -7.85 6.43 8.06
N ALA A 247 -6.68 5.97 8.56
CA ALA A 247 -6.33 6.09 9.98
C ALA A 247 -6.09 7.54 10.42
N ARG A 248 -5.97 8.50 9.49
CA ARG A 248 -5.84 9.94 9.78
C ARG A 248 -7.11 10.47 10.46
N PRO A 249 -7.01 11.48 11.35
CA PRO A 249 -8.20 12.11 11.94
C PRO A 249 -9.08 12.72 10.85
N ARG A 250 -10.40 12.56 11.00
CA ARG A 250 -11.38 13.21 10.14
C ARG A 250 -11.62 14.63 10.67
N ASP A 251 -11.66 15.61 9.80
CA ASP A 251 -11.95 17.01 10.18
C ASP A 251 -13.33 17.19 10.88
N HIS A 252 -14.23 16.22 10.74
CA HIS A 252 -15.56 16.25 11.37
C HIS A 252 -15.58 15.71 12.81
N ALA A 253 -14.53 15.04 13.30
CA ALA A 253 -14.52 14.53 14.68
C ALA A 253 -14.44 15.66 15.73
N TYR A 254 -14.05 16.87 15.32
CA TYR A 254 -13.98 18.02 16.23
C TYR A 254 -15.35 18.68 16.47
N THR A 255 -16.31 18.51 15.54
CA THR A 255 -17.65 19.09 15.67
C THR A 255 -18.60 18.24 16.52
N ASP A 256 -18.45 16.91 16.52
CA ASP A 256 -19.33 16.02 17.28
C ASP A 256 -18.97 15.95 18.78
N PHE A 257 -17.71 16.22 19.15
CA PHE A 257 -17.31 16.21 20.56
C PHE A 257 -17.77 17.47 21.32
N THR A 258 -18.05 18.55 20.61
CA THR A 258 -18.57 19.80 21.22
C THR A 258 -20.08 19.76 21.45
N VAL A 259 -20.84 18.89 20.77
CA VAL A 259 -22.30 18.81 20.90
C VAL A 259 -22.73 17.92 22.07
N VAL A 260 -21.93 16.96 22.52
CA VAL A 260 -22.29 16.05 23.61
C VAL A 260 -22.05 16.64 25.01
N ASN A 261 -21.19 17.68 25.13
CA ASN A 261 -20.94 18.37 26.41
C ASN A 261 -21.63 19.74 26.52
N GLY A 262 -22.72 19.97 25.77
CA GLY A 262 -23.39 21.26 25.58
C GLY A 262 -24.11 21.83 26.77
N ASP A 263 -24.07 21.25 27.98
CA ASP A 263 -24.89 21.79 29.11
C ASP A 263 -24.09 22.44 30.26
N GLN A 264 -22.75 22.42 30.19
CA GLN A 264 -21.96 23.13 31.19
C GLN A 264 -20.92 24.12 30.65
N THR A 265 -20.72 24.21 29.33
CA THR A 265 -19.68 25.08 28.73
C THR A 265 -20.26 26.39 28.19
N GLU A 266 -21.60 26.51 28.03
CA GLU A 266 -22.25 27.71 27.50
C GLU A 266 -22.06 28.96 28.41
N ARG A 267 -21.73 28.78 29.67
CA ARG A 267 -21.53 29.92 30.58
C ARG A 267 -20.10 30.50 30.55
N ARG A 268 -19.15 29.86 29.90
CA ARG A 268 -17.74 30.36 29.79
C ARG A 268 -17.36 30.94 28.45
N ILE A 269 -18.12 30.67 27.38
CA ILE A 269 -17.80 31.14 26.01
C ILE A 269 -18.46 32.50 25.70
N ALA A 270 -19.39 32.97 26.52
CA ALA A 270 -20.03 34.27 26.33
C ALA A 270 -19.13 35.50 26.65
N GLN A 271 -17.87 35.31 26.95
CA GLN A 271 -16.95 36.41 27.30
C GLN A 271 -15.69 36.52 26.41
N ILE A 272 -15.66 35.90 25.24
CA ILE A 272 -14.57 36.12 24.27
C ILE A 272 -15.12 36.95 23.10
N PRO A 273 -14.59 38.15 22.82
CA PRO A 273 -15.07 39.00 21.74
C PRO A 273 -14.82 38.34 20.39
N LEU A 274 -15.90 38.22 19.60
CA LEU A 274 -15.87 37.80 18.19
C LEU A 274 -15.30 38.93 17.34
N GLU A 275 -14.00 38.97 17.20
CA GLU A 275 -13.33 39.71 16.13
C GLU A 275 -12.07 38.97 15.72
N CYS A 276 -12.18 38.09 14.74
CA CYS A 276 -11.18 37.94 13.67
C CYS A 276 -11.71 37.07 12.51
N SER A 277 -12.04 37.81 11.45
CA SER A 277 -11.78 37.51 10.04
C SER A 277 -12.13 36.14 9.48
N ARG A 278 -13.30 36.16 8.85
CA ARG A 278 -13.72 35.23 7.77
C ARG A 278 -12.85 35.46 6.53
N ASN A 279 -12.37 34.36 5.94
CA ASN A 279 -11.66 34.23 4.68
C ASN A 279 -10.13 34.28 4.77
N THR A 280 -9.51 33.10 4.81
CA THR A 280 -8.39 32.68 3.92
C THR A 280 -7.76 31.32 4.24
N ASP A 281 -8.24 30.50 5.18
CA ASP A 281 -7.44 29.37 5.68
C ASP A 281 -8.05 27.96 5.53
N ARG A 282 -8.90 27.73 4.53
CA ARG A 282 -9.46 26.38 4.32
C ARG A 282 -8.56 25.41 3.53
N ARG A 283 -7.46 25.90 2.96
CA ARG A 283 -6.47 25.07 2.23
C ARG A 283 -5.28 24.60 3.07
N ARG A 284 -5.14 25.10 4.30
CA ARG A 284 -3.93 24.94 5.11
C ARG A 284 -4.00 23.85 6.18
N ASN A 285 -5.17 23.41 6.59
CA ASN A 285 -5.31 22.53 7.77
C ASN A 285 -5.15 21.03 7.49
N SER A 286 -5.31 20.55 6.25
CA SER A 286 -4.96 19.16 5.92
C SER A 286 -3.46 18.96 5.68
N GLU A 287 -2.76 20.01 5.27
CA GLU A 287 -1.29 20.04 5.22
C GLU A 287 -0.69 20.27 6.61
N LEU A 288 -1.37 20.99 7.51
CA LEU A 288 -0.84 21.41 8.80
C LEU A 288 -0.62 20.29 9.82
N VAL A 289 -1.31 19.16 9.74
CA VAL A 289 -0.94 17.98 10.57
C VAL A 289 0.34 17.33 10.03
N PHE A 290 0.62 17.46 8.74
CA PHE A 290 1.91 17.11 8.14
C PHE A 290 2.95 18.22 8.34
N ASP A 291 2.56 19.49 8.27
CA ASP A 291 3.44 20.67 8.40
C ASP A 291 3.73 21.07 9.84
N ALA A 292 2.84 20.81 10.79
CA ALA A 292 3.11 21.12 12.23
C ALA A 292 4.33 20.36 12.77
N VAL A 293 4.64 19.20 12.20
CA VAL A 293 5.87 18.45 12.50
C VAL A 293 7.08 19.10 11.80
N SER A 294 6.89 19.72 10.63
CA SER A 294 7.98 20.36 9.86
C SER A 294 8.35 21.74 10.40
N LEU A 295 7.38 22.55 10.85
CA LEU A 295 7.60 23.92 11.32
C LEU A 295 8.32 24.00 12.66
N LYS A 296 8.16 22.99 13.54
CA LYS A 296 8.91 22.96 14.82
C LYS A 296 10.41 22.75 14.60
N LYS A 297 10.80 22.14 13.47
CA LYS A 297 12.21 21.92 13.14
C LYS A 297 12.87 23.16 12.56
N PHE A 298 12.12 24.03 11.88
CA PHE A 298 12.64 25.29 11.35
C PHE A 298 12.93 26.31 12.47
N ASN A 299 12.10 26.38 13.49
CA ASN A 299 12.29 27.28 14.63
C ASN A 299 13.39 26.84 15.59
N SER A 300 13.68 25.51 15.72
CA SER A 300 14.78 25.05 16.57
C SER A 300 16.17 25.29 15.97
N VAL A 301 16.27 25.49 14.65
CA VAL A 301 17.53 25.81 13.97
C VAL A 301 17.84 27.32 14.05
N HIS A 302 16.81 28.18 14.07
CA HIS A 302 17.00 29.63 14.18
C HIS A 302 17.31 30.11 15.61
N VAL A 303 16.83 29.40 16.63
CA VAL A 303 17.14 29.73 18.03
C VAL A 303 18.57 29.32 18.44
N ALA A 304 19.18 28.37 17.71
CA ALA A 304 20.58 27.95 18.01
C ALA A 304 21.65 28.87 17.36
N THR A 305 21.25 29.74 16.42
CA THR A 305 22.19 30.69 15.76
C THR A 305 22.22 32.06 16.39
N ASP A 306 21.25 32.43 17.23
CA ASP A 306 21.20 33.75 17.90
C ASP A 306 21.82 33.77 19.30
N THR A 307 22.41 32.66 19.78
CA THR A 307 23.11 32.60 21.09
C THR A 307 24.64 32.55 20.97
N GLN A 308 25.19 32.84 19.79
CA GLN A 308 26.65 33.04 19.60
C GLN A 308 26.92 34.37 18.84
N GLN A 309 26.53 35.48 19.44
CA GLN A 309 27.15 36.80 19.24
C GLN A 309 27.25 37.55 20.56
#